data_8bb8f01605329413b2e81fadcecbca24
#
_entry.id   8bb8f01605329413b2e81fadcecbca24
#
_cell.length_a   1.000
_cell.length_b   1.000
_cell.length_c   1.000
_cell.angle_alpha   90.00
_cell.angle_beta   90.00
_cell.angle_gamma   90.00
#
_symmetry.space_group_name_H-M   'P 1'
#
loop_
_entity.id
_entity.type
_entity.pdbx_description
1 polymer ?
#
loop_
_entity_poly.entity_id
_entity_poly.type
_entity_poly.pdbx_seq_one_letter_code
_entity_poly.pdbx_strand_id
1 'polypeptide(L)'
;MKTTRSFLLLLMLLATSGLNAQKEEDKYAALVSEVRNEVWSLNLPDFKNMTVPEKYRNEPAVILAAHSRLEVTRKTKLDWWGMGLTKQQITCRSIYRQMVYINSQRALEEMSQFSFLSQEKERYTRNEQQRILGVRIIKPDGTIQETAPQEYMETDEGSHPRSHNIQEKWNKLAVPGLEIGDIIDLFFVRYTILNNQNPEPFGFYFMDSYPLLAYSVHCEIDPKLSTFYRCLNGARDFDHSTDTEGNHILDLHTGDSGRVIPDFWYNSARQTPMILMYIYN
;
A
#
# COMPACT_ATOMS: atom_id res chain seq x y z
N MET A 1 -31.59 45.55 4.11
CA MET A 1 -30.66 45.22 2.98
C MET A 1 -29.30 44.66 3.35
N LYS A 2 -28.80 44.75 4.60
CA LYS A 2 -27.49 44.16 4.97
C LYS A 2 -27.53 42.64 5.22
N THR A 3 -28.65 42.10 5.69
CA THR A 3 -28.82 40.67 6.02
C THR A 3 -28.88 39.75 4.81
N THR A 4 -29.42 40.18 3.68
CA THR A 4 -29.50 39.39 2.44
C THR A 4 -28.16 39.21 1.76
N ARG A 5 -27.25 40.19 1.84
CA ARG A 5 -25.88 40.05 1.27
C ARG A 5 -25.02 39.07 2.05
N SER A 6 -25.10 39.02 3.37
CA SER A 6 -24.37 38.06 4.22
C SER A 6 -24.84 36.64 3.99
N PHE A 7 -26.13 36.43 3.77
CA PHE A 7 -26.69 35.08 3.48
C PHE A 7 -26.26 34.54 2.11
N LEU A 8 -26.20 35.44 1.09
CA LEU A 8 -25.71 35.06 -0.24
C LEU A 8 -24.22 34.71 -0.26
N LEU A 9 -23.39 35.44 0.49
CA LEU A 9 -21.96 35.16 0.64
C LEU A 9 -21.71 33.82 1.37
N LEU A 10 -22.51 33.51 2.37
CA LEU A 10 -22.44 32.22 3.10
C LEU A 10 -22.85 31.04 2.19
N LEU A 11 -23.90 31.22 1.38
CA LEU A 11 -24.32 30.22 0.39
C LEU A 11 -23.29 30.01 -0.72
N MET A 12 -22.62 31.06 -1.19
CA MET A 12 -21.52 30.92 -2.18
C MET A 12 -20.30 30.23 -1.58
N LEU A 13 -19.93 30.50 -0.33
CA LEU A 13 -18.85 29.81 0.37
C LEU A 13 -19.15 28.31 0.59
N LEU A 14 -20.38 27.98 0.93
CA LEU A 14 -20.82 26.58 1.07
C LEU A 14 -20.86 25.86 -0.28
N ALA A 15 -21.28 26.52 -1.36
CA ALA A 15 -21.27 25.94 -2.69
C ALA A 15 -19.88 25.70 -3.24
N THR A 16 -18.93 26.61 -2.99
CA THR A 16 -17.53 26.44 -3.42
C THR A 16 -16.79 25.37 -2.63
N SER A 17 -17.09 25.20 -1.33
CA SER A 17 -16.51 24.12 -0.53
C SER A 17 -17.05 22.75 -0.96
N GLY A 18 -18.33 22.63 -1.28
CA GLY A 18 -18.93 21.41 -1.82
C GLY A 18 -18.36 21.00 -3.17
N LEU A 19 -18.18 21.96 -4.09
CA LEU A 19 -17.58 21.71 -5.40
C LEU A 19 -16.10 21.27 -5.32
N ASN A 20 -15.34 21.79 -4.36
CA ASN A 20 -13.95 21.38 -4.15
C ASN A 20 -13.86 19.98 -3.54
N ALA A 21 -14.74 19.63 -2.60
CA ALA A 21 -14.80 18.30 -2.01
C ALA A 21 -15.16 17.25 -3.07
N GLN A 22 -16.20 17.51 -3.87
CA GLN A 22 -16.60 16.63 -4.97
C GLN A 22 -15.46 16.41 -5.98
N LYS A 23 -14.75 17.46 -6.34
CA LYS A 23 -13.61 17.37 -7.28
C LYS A 23 -12.43 16.56 -6.71
N GLU A 24 -12.22 16.57 -5.40
CA GLU A 24 -11.19 15.72 -4.75
C GLU A 24 -11.63 14.26 -4.71
N GLU A 25 -12.89 13.98 -4.44
CA GLU A 25 -13.46 12.63 -4.49
C GLU A 25 -13.41 12.03 -5.90
N ASP A 26 -13.78 12.80 -6.92
CA ASP A 26 -13.70 12.37 -8.32
C ASP A 26 -12.26 12.04 -8.74
N LYS A 27 -11.28 12.83 -8.28
CA LYS A 27 -9.86 12.56 -8.54
C LYS A 27 -9.37 11.30 -7.84
N TYR A 28 -9.80 11.08 -6.59
CA TYR A 28 -9.45 9.86 -5.87
C TYR A 28 -10.07 8.64 -6.53
N ALA A 29 -11.34 8.70 -6.92
CA ALA A 29 -12.01 7.61 -7.64
C ALA A 29 -11.33 7.28 -8.99
N ALA A 30 -10.92 8.29 -9.73
CA ALA A 30 -10.17 8.12 -10.98
C ALA A 30 -8.81 7.43 -10.72
N LEU A 31 -8.06 7.88 -9.69
CA LEU A 31 -6.80 7.28 -9.28
C LEU A 31 -6.99 5.82 -8.84
N VAL A 32 -8.02 5.52 -8.07
CA VAL A 32 -8.36 4.14 -7.65
C VAL A 32 -8.57 3.26 -8.87
N SER A 33 -9.34 3.73 -9.86
CA SER A 33 -9.62 2.97 -11.10
C SER A 33 -8.34 2.72 -11.91
N GLU A 34 -7.50 3.74 -12.08
CA GLU A 34 -6.22 3.64 -12.79
C GLU A 34 -5.29 2.62 -12.12
N VAL A 35 -5.09 2.74 -10.81
CA VAL A 35 -4.22 1.87 -10.02
C VAL A 35 -4.70 0.41 -10.06
N ARG A 36 -6.01 0.17 -9.97
CA ARG A 36 -6.58 -1.19 -10.06
C ARG A 36 -6.24 -1.82 -11.40
N ASN A 37 -6.49 -1.11 -12.49
CA ASN A 37 -6.19 -1.60 -13.84
C ASN A 37 -4.70 -1.90 -14.00
N GLU A 38 -3.82 -1.03 -13.50
CA GLU A 38 -2.38 -1.23 -13.56
C GLU A 38 -1.95 -2.47 -12.75
N VAL A 39 -2.32 -2.54 -11.46
CA VAL A 39 -1.84 -3.61 -10.57
C VAL A 39 -2.38 -4.97 -11.00
N TRP A 40 -3.64 -5.05 -11.47
CA TRP A 40 -4.19 -6.30 -11.98
C TRP A 40 -3.55 -6.75 -13.30
N SER A 41 -2.99 -5.82 -14.09
CA SER A 41 -2.29 -6.12 -15.34
C SER A 41 -0.82 -6.51 -15.16
N LEU A 42 -0.25 -6.38 -13.96
CA LEU A 42 1.14 -6.76 -13.69
C LEU A 42 1.37 -8.24 -14.01
N ASN A 43 2.28 -8.50 -14.94
CA ASN A 43 2.67 -9.86 -15.33
C ASN A 43 3.66 -10.43 -14.33
N LEU A 44 3.19 -10.90 -13.20
CA LEU A 44 3.97 -11.50 -12.12
C LEU A 44 3.93 -13.04 -12.26
N PRO A 45 5.08 -13.72 -12.55
CA PRO A 45 5.10 -15.16 -12.79
C PRO A 45 4.53 -15.99 -11.62
N ASP A 46 4.88 -15.62 -10.38
CA ASP A 46 4.46 -16.36 -9.18
C ASP A 46 2.95 -16.33 -8.97
N PHE A 47 2.27 -15.28 -9.42
CA PHE A 47 0.80 -15.13 -9.32
C PHE A 47 0.02 -16.01 -10.32
N LYS A 48 0.71 -16.76 -11.17
CA LYS A 48 0.09 -17.75 -12.06
C LYS A 48 -0.02 -19.13 -11.43
N ASN A 49 0.76 -19.39 -10.37
CA ASN A 49 0.72 -20.66 -9.67
C ASN A 49 -0.29 -20.63 -8.52
N MET A 50 -1.40 -21.32 -8.68
CA MET A 50 -2.48 -21.41 -7.70
C MET A 50 -2.47 -22.74 -6.92
N THR A 51 -1.37 -23.49 -6.99
CA THR A 51 -1.28 -24.82 -6.39
C THR A 51 -0.74 -24.75 -4.97
N VAL A 52 -1.49 -25.30 -4.01
CA VAL A 52 -1.04 -25.48 -2.63
C VAL A 52 -0.20 -26.76 -2.54
N PRO A 53 1.07 -26.69 -2.09
CA PRO A 53 1.89 -27.86 -1.86
C PRO A 53 1.28 -28.79 -0.79
N GLU A 54 1.45 -30.11 -0.95
CA GLU A 54 0.91 -31.14 -0.05
C GLU A 54 1.28 -30.88 1.42
N LYS A 55 2.51 -30.44 1.68
CA LYS A 55 2.99 -30.14 3.05
C LYS A 55 2.23 -29.01 3.77
N TYR A 56 1.50 -28.18 3.02
CA TYR A 56 0.70 -27.07 3.54
C TYR A 56 -0.81 -27.28 3.41
N ARG A 57 -1.24 -28.45 3.00
CA ARG A 57 -2.67 -28.77 2.82
C ARG A 57 -3.52 -28.55 4.08
N ASN A 58 -2.93 -28.72 5.27
CA ASN A 58 -3.61 -28.58 6.54
C ASN A 58 -3.41 -27.21 7.20
N GLU A 59 -2.72 -26.28 6.54
CA GLU A 59 -2.56 -24.92 7.05
C GLU A 59 -3.87 -24.15 6.91
N PRO A 60 -4.18 -23.24 7.86
CA PRO A 60 -5.41 -22.44 7.83
C PRO A 60 -5.55 -21.56 6.58
N ALA A 61 -4.43 -21.06 6.07
CA ALA A 61 -4.28 -20.35 4.81
C ALA A 61 -2.86 -20.51 4.30
N VAL A 62 -2.64 -20.23 3.00
CA VAL A 62 -1.31 -20.27 2.37
C VAL A 62 -1.17 -19.04 1.47
N ILE A 63 -0.13 -18.25 1.67
CA ILE A 63 0.23 -17.15 0.78
C ILE A 63 0.96 -17.77 -0.42
N LEU A 64 0.26 -17.89 -1.53
CA LEU A 64 0.79 -18.51 -2.76
C LEU A 64 1.86 -17.63 -3.42
N ALA A 65 1.65 -16.32 -3.39
CA ALA A 65 2.60 -15.33 -3.91
C ALA A 65 2.43 -14.01 -3.19
N ALA A 66 3.55 -13.30 -3.01
CA ALA A 66 3.58 -11.89 -2.60
C ALA A 66 4.52 -11.10 -3.52
N HIS A 67 4.23 -9.82 -3.70
CA HIS A 67 5.04 -8.90 -4.47
C HIS A 67 5.07 -7.52 -3.82
N SER A 68 6.27 -6.96 -3.67
CA SER A 68 6.45 -5.57 -3.28
C SER A 68 7.14 -4.80 -4.40
N ARG A 69 6.59 -3.63 -4.75
CA ARG A 69 7.24 -2.67 -5.63
C ARG A 69 7.36 -1.33 -4.92
N LEU A 70 8.55 -0.74 -4.96
CA LEU A 70 8.85 0.56 -4.37
C LEU A 70 9.45 1.47 -5.42
N GLU A 71 8.81 2.59 -5.70
CA GLU A 71 9.29 3.64 -6.58
C GLU A 71 9.51 4.90 -5.76
N VAL A 72 10.72 5.46 -5.78
CA VAL A 72 11.06 6.68 -5.03
C VAL A 72 11.70 7.69 -5.95
N THR A 73 11.01 8.81 -6.13
CA THR A 73 11.45 9.90 -7.01
C THR A 73 11.66 11.19 -6.24
N ARG A 74 12.60 12.02 -6.71
CA ARG A 74 12.90 13.33 -6.13
C ARG A 74 12.65 14.44 -7.15
N LYS A 75 11.90 15.45 -6.73
CA LYS A 75 11.67 16.67 -7.53
C LYS A 75 12.05 17.91 -6.73
N THR A 76 12.68 18.87 -7.40
CA THR A 76 12.95 20.20 -6.84
C THR A 76 11.86 21.14 -7.34
N LYS A 77 11.12 21.77 -6.44
CA LYS A 77 10.10 22.78 -6.76
C LYS A 77 10.59 24.15 -6.35
N LEU A 78 10.38 25.17 -7.19
CA LEU A 78 10.55 26.57 -6.81
C LEU A 78 9.39 26.97 -5.89
N ASP A 79 9.72 27.41 -4.69
CA ASP A 79 8.74 28.03 -3.79
C ASP A 79 8.66 29.52 -4.13
N TRP A 80 7.70 29.87 -5.00
CA TRP A 80 7.49 31.25 -5.47
C TRP A 80 7.18 32.21 -4.32
N TRP A 81 6.60 31.76 -3.21
CA TRP A 81 6.28 32.57 -2.03
C TRP A 81 7.45 32.68 -1.05
N GLY A 82 8.48 31.86 -1.16
CA GLY A 82 9.63 31.76 -0.27
C GLY A 82 10.89 32.47 -0.79
N MET A 83 10.79 33.59 -1.50
CA MET A 83 11.95 34.36 -2.02
C MET A 83 12.94 33.51 -2.84
N GLY A 84 12.46 32.58 -3.66
CA GLY A 84 13.32 31.78 -4.53
C GLY A 84 13.99 30.59 -3.83
N LEU A 85 13.57 30.23 -2.63
CA LEU A 85 14.01 29.01 -1.96
C LEU A 85 13.48 27.77 -2.71
N THR A 86 14.37 26.86 -3.01
CA THR A 86 13.98 25.57 -3.61
C THR A 86 13.43 24.65 -2.54
N LYS A 87 12.27 24.04 -2.80
CA LYS A 87 11.68 23.02 -1.97
C LYS A 87 11.93 21.65 -2.58
N GLN A 88 12.45 20.74 -1.79
CA GLN A 88 12.65 19.37 -2.23
C GLN A 88 11.41 18.54 -1.89
N GLN A 89 10.96 17.78 -2.85
CA GLN A 89 9.82 16.88 -2.69
C GLN A 89 10.25 15.47 -3.07
N ILE A 90 10.05 14.54 -2.14
CA ILE A 90 10.20 13.10 -2.37
C ILE A 90 8.80 12.50 -2.53
N THR A 91 8.62 11.73 -3.58
CA THR A 91 7.41 10.96 -3.80
C THR A 91 7.76 9.47 -3.71
N CYS A 92 7.09 8.77 -2.80
CA CYS A 92 7.21 7.32 -2.65
C CYS A 92 5.91 6.68 -3.11
N ARG A 93 6.00 5.71 -4.01
CA ARG A 93 4.91 4.83 -4.39
C ARG A 93 5.30 3.41 -4.00
N SER A 94 4.53 2.80 -3.10
CA SER A 94 4.74 1.41 -2.72
C SER A 94 3.51 0.59 -3.07
N ILE A 95 3.72 -0.54 -3.74
CA ILE A 95 2.71 -1.55 -4.04
C ILE A 95 3.07 -2.78 -3.22
N TYR A 96 2.10 -3.32 -2.51
CA TYR A 96 2.18 -4.66 -1.94
C TYR A 96 0.98 -5.45 -2.45
N ARG A 97 1.21 -6.59 -3.09
CA ARG A 97 0.18 -7.50 -3.59
C ARG A 97 0.43 -8.89 -3.06
N GLN A 98 -0.61 -9.58 -2.65
CA GLN A 98 -0.53 -10.97 -2.22
C GLN A 98 -1.72 -11.77 -2.69
N MET A 99 -1.50 -13.06 -2.89
CA MET A 99 -2.50 -14.05 -3.26
C MET A 99 -2.54 -15.13 -2.19
N VAL A 100 -3.68 -15.28 -1.51
CA VAL A 100 -3.83 -16.15 -0.34
C VAL A 100 -4.94 -17.17 -0.57
N TYR A 101 -4.60 -18.45 -0.47
CA TYR A 101 -5.56 -19.54 -0.44
C TYR A 101 -6.19 -19.66 0.94
N ILE A 102 -7.53 -19.70 0.99
CA ILE A 102 -8.32 -19.75 2.23
C ILE A 102 -8.72 -21.21 2.51
N ASN A 103 -8.27 -21.76 3.62
CA ASN A 103 -8.49 -23.15 3.97
C ASN A 103 -9.18 -23.36 5.33
N SER A 104 -9.57 -22.30 6.02
CA SER A 104 -10.22 -22.40 7.33
C SER A 104 -11.20 -21.27 7.58
N GLN A 105 -12.14 -21.49 8.50
CA GLN A 105 -13.09 -20.48 8.95
C GLN A 105 -12.37 -19.28 9.56
N ARG A 106 -11.30 -19.50 10.32
CA ARG A 106 -10.49 -18.41 10.91
C ARG A 106 -9.87 -17.51 9.83
N ALA A 107 -9.24 -18.09 8.82
CA ALA A 107 -8.65 -17.33 7.73
C ALA A 107 -9.71 -16.58 6.91
N LEU A 108 -10.88 -17.18 6.73
CA LEU A 108 -12.03 -16.55 6.09
C LEU A 108 -12.47 -15.30 6.87
N GLU A 109 -12.63 -15.40 8.18
CA GLU A 109 -13.00 -14.27 9.04
C GLU A 109 -11.96 -13.15 9.00
N GLU A 110 -10.66 -13.50 9.08
CA GLU A 110 -9.57 -12.52 9.00
C GLU A 110 -9.52 -11.78 7.65
N MET A 111 -9.92 -12.42 6.55
CA MET A 111 -9.87 -11.87 5.18
C MET A 111 -11.21 -11.35 4.66
N SER A 112 -12.28 -11.45 5.47
CA SER A 112 -13.64 -11.03 5.06
C SER A 112 -13.86 -9.53 5.09
N GLN A 113 -12.97 -8.78 5.77
CA GLN A 113 -13.12 -7.34 5.96
C GLN A 113 -11.77 -6.67 6.21
N PHE A 114 -11.59 -5.49 5.61
CA PHE A 114 -10.41 -4.65 5.78
C PHE A 114 -10.81 -3.25 6.21
N SER A 115 -10.10 -2.71 7.22
CA SER A 115 -10.17 -1.29 7.58
C SER A 115 -8.82 -0.64 7.30
N PHE A 116 -8.80 0.48 6.61
CA PHE A 116 -7.56 1.13 6.20
C PHE A 116 -7.67 2.65 6.14
N LEU A 117 -6.57 3.31 6.47
CA LEU A 117 -6.42 4.74 6.31
C LEU A 117 -6.24 5.05 4.82
N SER A 118 -7.27 5.62 4.17
CA SER A 118 -7.25 5.91 2.73
C SER A 118 -6.51 7.21 2.41
N GLN A 119 -6.64 8.22 3.25
CA GLN A 119 -6.01 9.52 3.05
C GLN A 119 -5.52 10.10 4.37
N GLU A 120 -4.33 10.70 4.32
CA GLU A 120 -3.74 11.47 5.41
C GLU A 120 -3.11 12.74 4.84
N LYS A 121 -3.43 13.90 5.43
CA LYS A 121 -2.86 15.19 5.06
C LYS A 121 -2.34 15.92 6.29
N GLU A 122 -1.09 16.30 6.26
CA GLU A 122 -0.48 17.09 7.32
C GLU A 122 -0.49 18.60 6.96
N ARG A 123 -1.10 19.38 7.82
CA ARG A 123 -1.40 20.79 7.54
C ARG A 123 -0.13 21.67 7.40
N TYR A 124 0.87 21.47 8.24
CA TYR A 124 2.05 22.34 8.27
C TYR A 124 3.12 21.97 7.25
N THR A 125 3.45 20.69 7.15
CA THR A 125 4.47 20.19 6.22
C THR A 125 3.92 20.08 4.81
N ARG A 126 2.59 20.01 4.67
CA ARG A 126 1.88 19.65 3.43
C ARG A 126 2.30 18.28 2.91
N ASN A 127 2.69 17.38 3.82
CA ASN A 127 2.86 15.97 3.48
C ASN A 127 1.49 15.35 3.24
N GLU A 128 1.43 14.47 2.26
CA GLU A 128 0.19 13.79 1.89
C GLU A 128 0.48 12.30 1.75
N GLN A 129 -0.46 11.49 2.22
CA GLN A 129 -0.46 10.07 2.00
C GLN A 129 -1.84 9.62 1.50
N GLN A 130 -1.84 8.80 0.47
CA GLN A 130 -3.04 8.15 -0.07
C GLN A 130 -2.80 6.66 -0.13
N ARG A 131 -3.81 5.87 0.23
CA ARG A 131 -3.76 4.41 0.14
C ARG A 131 -4.96 3.91 -0.65
N ILE A 132 -4.70 2.91 -1.47
CA ILE A 132 -5.69 2.24 -2.30
C ILE A 132 -5.59 0.75 -2.01
N LEU A 133 -6.72 0.14 -1.70
CA LEU A 133 -6.88 -1.29 -1.53
C LEU A 133 -7.66 -1.84 -2.74
N GLY A 134 -7.18 -2.90 -3.36
CA GLY A 134 -7.95 -3.67 -4.32
C GLY A 134 -8.06 -5.11 -3.84
N VAL A 135 -9.24 -5.70 -4.02
CA VAL A 135 -9.52 -7.09 -3.63
C VAL A 135 -10.30 -7.78 -4.74
N ARG A 136 -9.91 -9.00 -5.05
CA ARG A 136 -10.69 -9.92 -5.89
C ARG A 136 -10.61 -11.33 -5.35
N ILE A 137 -11.67 -12.09 -5.57
CA ILE A 137 -11.78 -13.49 -5.23
C ILE A 137 -11.60 -14.30 -6.50
N ILE A 138 -10.77 -15.33 -6.44
CA ILE A 138 -10.61 -16.32 -7.50
C ILE A 138 -11.22 -17.63 -6.97
N LYS A 139 -12.32 -18.03 -7.59
CA LYS A 139 -13.03 -19.26 -7.24
C LYS A 139 -12.28 -20.51 -7.73
N PRO A 140 -12.53 -21.69 -7.17
CA PRO A 140 -11.89 -22.93 -7.63
C PRO A 140 -12.13 -23.28 -9.11
N ASP A 141 -13.19 -22.75 -9.70
CA ASP A 141 -13.49 -22.91 -11.14
C ASP A 141 -12.76 -21.88 -12.03
N GLY A 142 -11.97 -20.98 -11.43
CA GLY A 142 -11.27 -19.92 -12.12
C GLY A 142 -12.06 -18.63 -12.32
N THR A 143 -13.31 -18.56 -11.86
CA THR A 143 -14.12 -17.33 -11.90
C THR A 143 -13.52 -16.26 -11.01
N ILE A 144 -13.38 -15.05 -11.53
CA ILE A 144 -12.86 -13.89 -10.79
C ILE A 144 -14.00 -12.95 -10.43
N GLN A 145 -14.12 -12.63 -9.15
CA GLN A 145 -15.07 -11.67 -8.60
C GLN A 145 -14.28 -10.52 -7.97
N GLU A 146 -14.37 -9.34 -8.55
CA GLU A 146 -13.67 -8.16 -8.06
C GLU A 146 -14.61 -7.29 -7.23
N THR A 147 -14.16 -6.89 -6.03
CA THR A 147 -14.89 -5.94 -5.18
C THR A 147 -14.79 -4.54 -5.77
N ALA A 148 -15.93 -3.90 -6.02
CA ALA A 148 -15.97 -2.59 -6.65
C ALA A 148 -15.49 -1.47 -5.69
N PRO A 149 -14.83 -0.40 -6.20
CA PRO A 149 -14.42 0.74 -5.37
C PRO A 149 -15.56 1.45 -4.65
N GLN A 150 -16.78 1.38 -5.20
CA GLN A 150 -17.99 1.95 -4.61
C GLN A 150 -18.43 1.22 -3.33
N GLU A 151 -17.87 0.06 -3.03
CA GLU A 151 -18.14 -0.71 -1.82
C GLU A 151 -17.30 -0.26 -0.62
N TYR A 152 -16.38 0.71 -0.82
CA TYR A 152 -15.68 1.34 0.28
C TYR A 152 -16.61 2.23 1.09
N MET A 153 -16.73 1.92 2.38
CA MET A 153 -17.50 2.74 3.31
C MET A 153 -16.56 3.59 4.16
N GLU A 154 -16.79 4.90 4.20
CA GLU A 154 -16.10 5.78 5.13
C GLU A 154 -16.46 5.39 6.56
N THR A 155 -15.47 5.36 7.46
CA THR A 155 -15.65 4.98 8.87
C THR A 155 -14.74 5.80 9.76
N ASP A 156 -15.20 6.04 10.99
CA ASP A 156 -14.40 6.63 12.07
C ASP A 156 -13.68 5.54 12.89
N GLU A 157 -13.92 4.25 12.61
CA GLU A 157 -13.22 3.15 13.27
C GLU A 157 -11.72 3.18 12.93
N GLY A 158 -10.87 3.33 13.95
CA GLY A 158 -9.42 3.44 13.79
C GLY A 158 -8.91 4.89 13.73
N SER A 159 -9.81 5.86 13.60
CA SER A 159 -9.47 7.28 13.71
C SER A 159 -9.03 7.59 15.15
N HIS A 160 -7.72 7.73 15.32
CA HIS A 160 -7.14 8.29 16.54
C HIS A 160 -6.41 9.58 16.15
N PRO A 161 -7.08 10.75 16.25
CA PRO A 161 -6.45 12.01 15.86
C PRO A 161 -5.19 12.22 16.71
N ARG A 162 -4.04 11.90 16.13
CA ARG A 162 -2.73 12.05 16.76
C ARG A 162 -2.37 13.51 17.02
N SER A 163 -3.02 14.42 16.29
CA SER A 163 -2.79 15.86 16.38
C SER A 163 -3.88 16.61 15.60
N HIS A 164 -4.24 17.83 16.05
CA HIS A 164 -5.11 18.75 15.31
C HIS A 164 -4.56 19.17 13.93
N ASN A 165 -3.33 18.78 13.60
CA ASN A 165 -2.64 19.11 12.36
C ASN A 165 -2.75 18.02 11.29
N ILE A 166 -3.28 16.84 11.62
CA ILE A 166 -3.40 15.70 10.73
C ILE A 166 -4.88 15.49 10.43
N GLN A 167 -5.21 15.45 9.16
CA GLN A 167 -6.53 15.07 8.65
C GLN A 167 -6.43 13.65 8.13
N GLU A 168 -7.23 12.76 8.70
CA GLU A 168 -7.31 11.34 8.34
C GLU A 168 -8.68 11.02 7.75
N LYS A 169 -8.69 10.14 6.73
CA LYS A 169 -9.90 9.54 6.19
C LYS A 169 -9.75 8.02 6.19
N TRP A 170 -10.59 7.35 6.94
CA TRP A 170 -10.58 5.91 7.08
C TRP A 170 -11.69 5.28 6.23
N ASN A 171 -11.40 4.16 5.61
CA ASN A 171 -12.34 3.38 4.83
C ASN A 171 -12.36 1.93 5.31
N LYS A 172 -13.52 1.31 5.14
CA LYS A 172 -13.79 -0.10 5.41
C LYS A 172 -14.28 -0.78 4.13
N LEU A 173 -13.78 -1.96 3.87
CA LEU A 173 -14.17 -2.80 2.74
C LEU A 173 -14.58 -4.17 3.24
N ALA A 174 -15.81 -4.59 2.97
CA ALA A 174 -16.23 -5.98 3.12
C ALA A 174 -15.89 -6.78 1.85
N VAL A 175 -15.61 -8.05 2.00
CA VAL A 175 -15.31 -8.98 0.89
C VAL A 175 -16.45 -10.02 0.82
N PRO A 176 -17.59 -9.66 0.21
CA PRO A 176 -18.73 -10.58 0.15
C PRO A 176 -18.43 -11.75 -0.77
N GLY A 177 -18.98 -12.93 -0.41
CA GLY A 177 -18.87 -14.13 -1.22
C GLY A 177 -17.53 -14.86 -1.14
N LEU A 178 -16.63 -14.48 -0.21
CA LEU A 178 -15.43 -15.25 0.09
C LEU A 178 -15.81 -16.54 0.83
N GLU A 179 -15.27 -17.68 0.40
CA GLU A 179 -15.55 -19.02 0.93
C GLU A 179 -14.26 -19.80 1.16
N ILE A 180 -14.34 -20.85 1.98
CA ILE A 180 -13.23 -21.80 2.13
C ILE A 180 -13.00 -22.52 0.80
N GLY A 181 -11.72 -22.55 0.35
CA GLY A 181 -11.32 -23.08 -0.95
C GLY A 181 -11.08 -22.00 -2.00
N ASP A 182 -11.48 -20.76 -1.74
CA ASP A 182 -11.18 -19.62 -2.61
C ASP A 182 -9.75 -19.14 -2.45
N ILE A 183 -9.30 -18.38 -3.44
CA ILE A 183 -8.09 -17.56 -3.35
C ILE A 183 -8.50 -16.09 -3.30
N ILE A 184 -8.06 -15.37 -2.29
CA ILE A 184 -8.14 -13.92 -2.25
C ILE A 184 -6.86 -13.33 -2.83
N ASP A 185 -6.98 -12.49 -3.85
CA ASP A 185 -5.88 -11.71 -4.44
C ASP A 185 -6.12 -10.25 -4.08
N LEU A 186 -5.24 -9.67 -3.28
CA LEU A 186 -5.40 -8.33 -2.76
C LEU A 186 -4.11 -7.51 -2.95
N PHE A 187 -4.26 -6.20 -3.06
CA PHE A 187 -3.13 -5.30 -3.06
C PHE A 187 -3.41 -4.04 -2.23
N PHE A 188 -2.32 -3.49 -1.70
CA PHE A 188 -2.27 -2.14 -1.15
C PHE A 188 -1.29 -1.29 -1.96
N VAL A 189 -1.74 -0.14 -2.43
CA VAL A 189 -0.87 0.88 -3.00
C VAL A 189 -0.86 2.09 -2.08
N ARG A 190 0.34 2.55 -1.74
CA ARG A 190 0.53 3.75 -0.92
C ARG A 190 1.32 4.78 -1.72
N TYR A 191 0.73 5.95 -1.87
CA TYR A 191 1.39 7.15 -2.36
C TYR A 191 1.73 8.05 -1.19
N THR A 192 2.98 8.48 -1.09
CA THR A 192 3.42 9.41 -0.04
C THR A 192 4.18 10.56 -0.69
N ILE A 193 3.77 11.78 -0.37
CA ILE A 193 4.44 13.01 -0.80
C ILE A 193 5.05 13.67 0.44
N LEU A 194 6.36 13.80 0.45
CA LEU A 194 7.14 14.38 1.53
C LEU A 194 7.82 15.67 1.07
N ASN A 195 7.66 16.73 1.85
CA ASN A 195 8.23 18.02 1.56
C ASN A 195 9.36 18.33 2.56
N ASN A 196 10.60 18.41 2.07
CA ASN A 196 11.82 18.62 2.88
C ASN A 196 12.00 17.59 4.02
N GLN A 197 11.55 16.37 3.81
CA GLN A 197 11.69 15.26 4.74
C GLN A 197 12.11 13.99 4.00
N ASN A 198 12.82 13.11 4.69
CA ASN A 198 13.11 11.76 4.20
C ASN A 198 11.95 10.82 4.52
N PRO A 199 11.73 9.79 3.70
CA PRO A 199 10.76 8.74 4.04
C PRO A 199 11.17 7.96 5.29
N GLU A 200 10.17 7.39 5.96
CA GLU A 200 10.42 6.38 6.98
C GLU A 200 11.11 5.16 6.34
N PRO A 201 11.84 4.35 7.14
CA PRO A 201 12.46 3.15 6.64
C PRO A 201 11.44 2.17 6.03
N PHE A 202 11.80 1.56 4.92
CA PHE A 202 11.02 0.50 4.27
C PHE A 202 11.47 -0.86 4.78
N GLY A 203 10.53 -1.68 5.26
CA GLY A 203 10.78 -3.05 5.69
C GLY A 203 10.19 -4.07 4.72
N PHE A 204 11.02 -5.03 4.26
CA PHE A 204 10.59 -6.18 3.48
C PHE A 204 10.75 -7.42 4.34
N TYR A 205 9.64 -8.10 4.67
CA TYR A 205 9.59 -9.26 5.55
C TYR A 205 9.35 -10.52 4.72
N PHE A 206 10.24 -11.50 4.82
CA PHE A 206 10.22 -12.71 3.99
C PHE A 206 9.56 -13.92 4.65
N MET A 207 8.85 -13.71 5.74
CA MET A 207 8.01 -14.71 6.42
C MET A 207 6.75 -14.02 6.95
N ASP A 208 5.67 -14.78 7.03
CA ASP A 208 4.37 -14.33 7.53
C ASP A 208 3.81 -15.34 8.54
N SER A 209 2.66 -15.05 9.13
CA SER A 209 1.87 -15.97 9.99
C SER A 209 1.35 -17.19 9.24
N TYR A 210 1.17 -17.07 7.93
CA TYR A 210 0.85 -18.17 7.01
C TYR A 210 2.09 -18.54 6.18
N PRO A 211 2.19 -19.81 5.70
CA PRO A 211 3.26 -20.20 4.78
C PRO A 211 3.30 -19.30 3.55
N LEU A 212 4.48 -18.79 3.21
CA LEU A 212 4.72 -17.92 2.08
C LEU A 212 5.55 -18.66 1.03
N LEU A 213 4.95 -18.95 -0.15
CA LEU A 213 5.56 -19.81 -1.16
C LEU A 213 6.52 -19.06 -2.10
N ALA A 214 6.22 -17.83 -2.43
CA ALA A 214 7.07 -16.98 -3.27
C ALA A 214 6.90 -15.51 -2.90
N TYR A 215 8.00 -14.78 -2.85
CA TYR A 215 7.98 -13.35 -2.64
C TYR A 215 9.00 -12.65 -3.54
N SER A 216 8.53 -11.69 -4.32
CA SER A 216 9.36 -10.84 -5.16
C SER A 216 9.34 -9.39 -4.68
N VAL A 217 10.49 -8.75 -4.73
CA VAL A 217 10.65 -7.32 -4.41
C VAL A 217 11.32 -6.64 -5.60
N HIS A 218 10.79 -5.50 -6.02
CA HIS A 218 11.35 -4.62 -7.04
C HIS A 218 11.39 -3.19 -6.52
N CYS A 219 12.57 -2.57 -6.46
CA CYS A 219 12.71 -1.17 -6.06
C CYS A 219 13.35 -0.37 -7.20
N GLU A 220 12.77 0.80 -7.47
CA GLU A 220 13.27 1.79 -8.43
C GLU A 220 13.49 3.12 -7.69
N ILE A 221 14.75 3.57 -7.63
CA ILE A 221 15.12 4.71 -6.79
C ILE A 221 15.88 5.74 -7.62
N ASP A 222 15.39 6.98 -7.60
CA ASP A 222 16.01 8.14 -8.28
C ASP A 222 17.50 8.26 -7.93
N PRO A 223 18.41 8.41 -8.92
CA PRO A 223 19.86 8.46 -8.70
C PRO A 223 20.33 9.64 -7.85
N LYS A 224 19.48 10.63 -7.61
CA LYS A 224 19.76 11.78 -6.72
C LYS A 224 19.52 11.47 -5.25
N LEU A 225 19.04 10.27 -4.93
CA LEU A 225 18.78 9.80 -3.57
C LEU A 225 19.87 8.82 -3.15
N SER A 226 20.26 8.89 -1.89
CA SER A 226 21.16 7.93 -1.28
C SER A 226 20.37 6.79 -0.64
N THR A 227 20.77 5.55 -0.92
CA THR A 227 20.11 4.36 -0.38
C THR A 227 21.06 3.58 0.48
N PHE A 228 20.62 3.24 1.68
CA PHE A 228 21.31 2.32 2.58
C PHE A 228 20.33 1.26 3.06
N TYR A 229 20.72 -0.01 3.02
CA TYR A 229 19.89 -1.08 3.56
C TYR A 229 20.70 -2.15 4.28
N ARG A 230 20.04 -2.96 5.08
CA ARG A 230 20.62 -4.12 5.78
C ARG A 230 19.74 -5.34 5.61
N CYS A 231 20.38 -6.44 5.22
CA CYS A 231 19.80 -7.78 5.28
C CYS A 231 19.94 -8.31 6.70
N LEU A 232 18.85 -8.68 7.31
CA LEU A 232 18.79 -9.12 8.71
C LEU A 232 18.27 -10.57 8.76
N ASN A 233 18.72 -11.31 9.78
CA ASN A 233 18.25 -12.66 10.09
C ASN A 233 18.35 -13.65 8.94
N GLY A 234 19.40 -13.54 8.12
CA GLY A 234 19.64 -14.42 6.98
C GLY A 234 18.85 -14.09 5.72
N ALA A 235 18.24 -12.91 5.63
CA ALA A 235 17.64 -12.46 4.38
C ALA A 235 18.68 -12.39 3.24
N ARG A 236 18.28 -12.84 2.05
CA ARG A 236 19.09 -12.71 0.83
C ARG A 236 19.27 -11.25 0.47
N ASP A 237 20.40 -10.92 -0.15
CA ASP A 237 20.69 -9.59 -0.68
C ASP A 237 19.96 -9.33 -2.01
N PHE A 238 19.82 -8.06 -2.37
CA PHE A 238 19.28 -7.64 -3.65
C PHE A 238 20.25 -7.91 -4.81
N ASP A 239 19.69 -8.23 -5.95
CA ASP A 239 20.37 -8.14 -7.23
C ASP A 239 20.28 -6.66 -7.69
N HIS A 240 21.45 -6.06 -8.02
CA HIS A 240 21.56 -4.64 -8.35
C HIS A 240 21.71 -4.40 -9.84
N SER A 241 20.98 -3.44 -10.38
CA SER A 241 21.16 -2.94 -11.74
C SER A 241 20.84 -1.44 -11.83
N THR A 242 20.93 -0.89 -13.01
CA THR A 242 20.59 0.51 -13.29
C THR A 242 19.80 0.54 -14.59
N ASP A 243 18.72 1.31 -14.61
CA ASP A 243 17.93 1.48 -15.83
C ASP A 243 18.53 2.52 -16.79
N THR A 244 17.85 2.77 -17.91
CA THR A 244 18.28 3.72 -18.94
C THR A 244 18.23 5.18 -18.50
N GLU A 245 17.48 5.48 -17.43
CA GLU A 245 17.35 6.82 -16.84
C GLU A 245 18.37 7.05 -15.71
N GLY A 246 19.11 6.01 -15.34
CA GLY A 246 20.09 6.02 -14.27
C GLY A 246 19.53 5.69 -12.89
N ASN A 247 18.26 5.29 -12.78
CA ASN A 247 17.68 4.87 -11.51
C ASN A 247 18.35 3.60 -10.98
N HIS A 248 18.51 3.52 -9.67
CA HIS A 248 18.97 2.32 -9.00
C HIS A 248 17.84 1.29 -8.94
N ILE A 249 18.06 0.14 -9.53
CA ILE A 249 17.13 -0.98 -9.54
C ILE A 249 17.63 -2.05 -8.58
N LEU A 250 16.77 -2.46 -7.64
CA LEU A 250 17.05 -3.51 -6.67
C LEU A 250 15.97 -4.58 -6.78
N ASP A 251 16.39 -5.77 -7.21
CA ASP A 251 15.49 -6.91 -7.40
C ASP A 251 15.83 -8.03 -6.42
N LEU A 252 14.80 -8.70 -5.92
CA LEU A 252 14.97 -9.87 -5.08
C LEU A 252 13.79 -10.82 -5.28
N HIS A 253 14.09 -12.12 -5.33
CA HIS A 253 13.10 -13.18 -5.32
C HIS A 253 13.46 -14.23 -4.29
N THR A 254 12.49 -14.63 -3.46
CA THR A 254 12.61 -15.74 -2.51
C THR A 254 11.55 -16.80 -2.82
N GLY A 255 11.93 -18.05 -2.61
CA GLY A 255 10.99 -19.17 -2.67
C GLY A 255 10.29 -19.40 -1.34
N ASP A 256 9.84 -20.62 -1.13
CA ASP A 256 9.12 -21.07 0.06
C ASP A 256 9.90 -20.84 1.34
N SER A 257 9.43 -19.93 2.17
CA SER A 257 10.02 -19.54 3.44
C SER A 257 9.33 -20.15 4.67
N GLY A 258 8.27 -20.96 4.46
CA GLY A 258 7.47 -21.48 5.56
C GLY A 258 6.64 -20.39 6.24
N ARG A 259 6.39 -20.55 7.53
CA ARG A 259 5.66 -19.57 8.34
C ARG A 259 6.35 -19.26 9.66
N VAL A 260 6.03 -18.12 10.22
CA VAL A 260 6.34 -17.78 11.60
C VAL A 260 5.24 -18.29 12.51
N ILE A 261 5.63 -18.91 13.64
CA ILE A 261 4.69 -19.22 14.73
C ILE A 261 5.02 -18.23 15.85
N PRO A 262 4.22 -17.14 15.99
CA PRO A 262 4.46 -16.16 17.04
C PRO A 262 4.22 -16.82 18.42
N ASP A 263 5.21 -16.73 19.29
CA ASP A 263 5.09 -17.06 20.70
C ASP A 263 5.31 -15.82 21.56
N PHE A 264 5.24 -15.97 22.87
CA PHE A 264 5.44 -14.85 23.80
C PHE A 264 6.81 -14.16 23.64
N TRP A 265 7.83 -14.88 23.19
CA TRP A 265 9.20 -14.41 23.00
C TRP A 265 9.51 -13.98 21.57
N TYR A 266 8.55 -14.13 20.66
CA TYR A 266 8.75 -13.78 19.26
C TYR A 266 8.93 -12.27 19.07
N ASN A 267 10.00 -11.91 18.37
CA ASN A 267 10.27 -10.55 17.95
C ASN A 267 10.63 -10.57 16.46
N SER A 268 9.78 -10.00 15.62
CA SER A 268 9.94 -9.99 14.15
C SER A 268 11.29 -9.42 13.72
N ALA A 269 11.73 -8.32 14.34
CA ALA A 269 13.01 -7.70 14.01
C ALA A 269 14.25 -8.57 14.30
N ARG A 270 14.10 -9.57 15.16
CA ARG A 270 15.20 -10.48 15.57
C ARG A 270 15.11 -11.87 14.96
N GLN A 271 13.95 -12.27 14.48
CA GLN A 271 13.70 -13.68 14.12
C GLN A 271 13.22 -13.84 12.67
N THR A 272 12.64 -12.79 12.08
CA THR A 272 12.17 -12.86 10.68
C THR A 272 13.28 -12.41 9.73
N PRO A 273 13.60 -13.20 8.70
CA PRO A 273 14.42 -12.71 7.59
C PRO A 273 13.77 -11.46 7.00
N MET A 274 14.50 -10.35 6.99
CA MET A 274 13.98 -9.07 6.53
C MET A 274 15.07 -8.17 5.97
N ILE A 275 14.68 -7.25 5.11
CA ILE A 275 15.54 -6.14 4.68
C ILE A 275 14.94 -4.84 5.21
N LEU A 276 15.76 -4.04 5.86
CA LEU A 276 15.41 -2.70 6.31
C LEU A 276 16.17 -1.68 5.47
N MET A 277 15.44 -0.86 4.71
CA MET A 277 15.97 0.10 3.75
C MET A 277 15.68 1.54 4.17
N TYR A 278 16.70 2.38 4.11
CA TYR A 278 16.66 3.82 4.37
C TYR A 278 16.98 4.58 3.09
N ILE A 279 16.21 5.61 2.79
CA ILE A 279 16.40 6.47 1.63
C ILE A 279 16.54 7.91 2.13
N TYR A 280 17.59 8.56 1.68
CA TYR A 280 17.95 9.90 2.09
C TYR A 280 18.07 10.84 0.89
N ASN A 281 17.77 12.09 1.17
CA ASN A 281 17.93 13.19 0.20
C ASN A 281 19.31 13.82 0.28
#